data_2dfe4ef80d02f8082d71052ba88360bf
#
_entry.id   2dfe4ef80d02f8082d71052ba88360bf
#
_cell.length_a   1.000
_cell.length_b   1.000
_cell.length_c   1.000
_cell.angle_alpha   90.00
_cell.angle_beta   90.00
_cell.angle_gamma   90.00
#
_symmetry.space_group_name_H-M   'P 1'
#
loop_
_entity.id
_entity.type
_entity.pdbx_description
1 polymer ?
#
loop_
_entity_poly.entity_id
_entity_poly.type
_entity_poly.pdbx_seq_one_letter_code
_entity_poly.pdbx_strand_id
1 'polypeptide(L)'
;MLQYSFDTAATASRAPTILLIGAHCDDIEIGCAGTVMRLVDRYPRGRFVWVTLSSDPQREAETRAASDHLLGTVVQREVFVERFRGSYFPASATELKDYFESLKHFEPDLVLTHFRHDLHQDHRIVNELTWNTFRNHAILEYEIPKFDGDLAVPNVYVGLTREQLRRKCDLLLECFASQSTKPWFTRDTFQALARLRGVECNAPHGVAEAFYGRKIVLGL
;
A
#
# COMPACT_ATOMS: atom_id res chain seq x y z
N MET A 1 5.36 -3.55 -23.57
CA MET A 1 5.40 -2.58 -22.43
C MET A 1 6.80 -2.57 -21.87
N LEU A 2 7.37 -1.39 -21.58
CA LEU A 2 8.68 -1.31 -20.93
C LEU A 2 8.59 -1.80 -19.49
N GLN A 3 9.52 -2.64 -19.08
CA GLN A 3 9.65 -3.09 -17.69
C GLN A 3 10.76 -2.31 -17.03
N TYR A 4 10.44 -1.63 -15.94
CA TYR A 4 11.43 -0.99 -15.08
C TYR A 4 11.67 -1.88 -13.85
N SER A 5 12.94 -2.04 -13.47
CA SER A 5 13.30 -2.67 -12.20
C SER A 5 13.48 -1.58 -11.14
N PHE A 6 13.03 -1.87 -9.94
CA PHE A 6 13.28 -1.02 -8.76
C PHE A 6 14.74 -1.14 -8.27
N ASP A 7 15.53 -2.02 -8.88
CA ASP A 7 16.96 -2.18 -8.55
C ASP A 7 17.74 -0.95 -8.99
N THR A 8 17.97 -0.04 -8.08
CA THR A 8 18.83 1.12 -8.27
C THR A 8 20.27 0.79 -7.83
N ALA A 9 21.25 1.62 -8.24
CA ALA A 9 22.61 1.49 -7.72
C ALA A 9 22.66 1.58 -6.18
N ALA A 10 21.76 2.34 -5.56
CA ALA A 10 21.64 2.45 -4.12
C ALA A 10 21.12 1.14 -3.49
N THR A 11 20.12 0.49 -4.10
CA THR A 11 19.57 -0.79 -3.60
C THR A 11 20.45 -1.99 -3.95
N ALA A 12 21.37 -1.86 -4.90
CA ALA A 12 22.38 -2.88 -5.20
C ALA A 12 23.45 -3.01 -4.10
N SER A 13 23.73 -1.91 -3.38
CA SER A 13 24.76 -1.88 -2.31
C SER A 13 24.21 -2.12 -0.91
N ARG A 14 22.92 -1.93 -0.67
CA ARG A 14 22.24 -2.14 0.61
C ARG A 14 20.82 -2.66 0.41
N ALA A 15 20.28 -3.30 1.43
CA ALA A 15 18.87 -3.69 1.43
C ALA A 15 17.95 -2.45 1.46
N PRO A 16 16.88 -2.39 0.65
CA PRO A 16 15.99 -1.24 0.59
C PRO A 16 15.13 -1.09 1.84
N THR A 17 14.77 0.15 2.15
CA THR A 17 13.73 0.49 3.12
C THR A 17 12.42 0.78 2.38
N ILE A 18 11.35 0.08 2.74
CA ILE A 18 10.03 0.18 2.14
C ILE A 18 9.06 0.69 3.20
N LEU A 19 8.45 1.83 2.95
CA LEU A 19 7.46 2.44 3.83
C LEU A 19 6.05 2.27 3.23
N LEU A 20 5.17 1.65 4.01
CA LEU A 20 3.79 1.36 3.67
C LEU A 20 2.89 2.23 4.55
N ILE A 21 2.04 3.06 3.97
CA ILE A 21 1.20 4.01 4.72
C ILE A 21 -0.27 3.82 4.34
N GLY A 22 -1.11 3.46 5.32
CA GLY A 22 -2.56 3.40 5.23
C GLY A 22 -3.23 4.40 6.16
N ALA A 23 -4.33 5.00 5.73
CA ALA A 23 -5.17 5.83 6.57
C ALA A 23 -5.90 4.99 7.62
N HIS A 24 -6.42 3.85 7.19
CA HIS A 24 -7.20 2.93 8.02
C HIS A 24 -6.62 1.52 7.99
N CYS A 25 -7.08 0.70 8.90
CA CYS A 25 -6.83 -0.73 8.91
C CYS A 25 -7.54 -1.37 7.70
N ASP A 26 -6.85 -2.15 6.89
CA ASP A 26 -7.24 -2.78 5.61
C ASP A 26 -6.73 -2.08 4.34
N ASP A 27 -6.37 -0.80 4.38
CA ASP A 27 -6.00 -0.02 3.18
C ASP A 27 -4.77 -0.60 2.45
N ILE A 28 -3.71 -0.88 3.19
CA ILE A 28 -2.46 -1.40 2.62
C ILE A 28 -2.71 -2.77 2.00
N GLU A 29 -3.47 -3.59 2.69
CA GLU A 29 -3.79 -4.94 2.26
C GLU A 29 -4.68 -4.94 1.01
N ILE A 30 -5.69 -4.07 0.98
CA ILE A 30 -6.54 -3.90 -0.21
C ILE A 30 -5.73 -3.33 -1.36
N GLY A 31 -4.96 -2.28 -1.11
CA GLY A 31 -4.24 -1.56 -2.15
C GLY A 31 -3.07 -2.33 -2.74
N CYS A 32 -2.27 -3.01 -1.90
CA CYS A 32 -0.97 -3.51 -2.35
C CYS A 32 -0.45 -4.80 -1.70
N ALA A 33 -1.27 -5.64 -1.04
CA ALA A 33 -0.78 -6.87 -0.40
C ALA A 33 -0.02 -7.80 -1.36
N GLY A 34 -0.46 -7.94 -2.60
CA GLY A 34 0.23 -8.75 -3.60
C GLY A 34 1.61 -8.18 -3.96
N THR A 35 1.71 -6.87 -4.06
CA THR A 35 2.98 -6.16 -4.26
C THR A 35 3.89 -6.31 -3.05
N VAL A 36 3.36 -6.22 -1.83
CA VAL A 36 4.12 -6.45 -0.60
C VAL A 36 4.69 -7.87 -0.58
N MET A 37 3.90 -8.90 -0.91
CA MET A 37 4.41 -10.27 -1.04
C MET A 37 5.61 -10.36 -2.00
N ARG A 38 5.52 -9.70 -3.17
CA ARG A 38 6.62 -9.69 -4.15
C ARG A 38 7.83 -8.94 -3.66
N LEU A 39 7.64 -7.83 -2.94
CA LEU A 39 8.74 -7.05 -2.35
C LEU A 39 9.46 -7.85 -1.27
N VAL A 40 8.72 -8.59 -0.42
CA VAL A 40 9.28 -9.49 0.59
C VAL A 40 10.09 -10.62 -0.06
N ASP A 41 9.53 -11.26 -1.08
CA ASP A 41 10.24 -12.31 -1.83
C ASP A 41 11.52 -11.79 -2.50
N ARG A 42 11.46 -10.58 -3.06
CA ARG A 42 12.59 -9.95 -3.78
C ARG A 42 13.66 -9.41 -2.83
N TYR A 43 13.25 -8.86 -1.69
CA TYR A 43 14.13 -8.20 -0.73
C TYR A 43 13.98 -8.78 0.68
N PRO A 44 14.37 -10.06 0.90
CA PRO A 44 14.18 -10.73 2.19
C PRO A 44 15.00 -10.10 3.34
N ARG A 45 16.01 -9.28 3.00
CA ARG A 45 16.80 -8.46 3.95
C ARG A 45 16.38 -6.99 3.96
N GLY A 46 15.32 -6.63 3.23
CA GLY A 46 14.75 -5.29 3.24
C GLY A 46 14.20 -4.90 4.60
N ARG A 47 14.20 -3.60 4.89
CA ARG A 47 13.49 -3.04 6.04
C ARG A 47 12.08 -2.64 5.60
N PHE A 48 11.07 -3.16 6.29
CA PHE A 48 9.67 -2.84 6.03
C PHE A 48 9.10 -2.05 7.20
N VAL A 49 8.62 -0.86 6.93
CA VAL A 49 7.95 0.02 7.89
C VAL A 49 6.48 0.11 7.50
N TRP A 50 5.61 -0.39 8.36
CA TRP A 50 4.17 -0.40 8.17
C TRP A 50 3.53 0.64 9.07
N VAL A 51 2.75 1.54 8.51
CA VAL A 51 2.06 2.61 9.25
C VAL A 51 0.58 2.60 8.92
N THR A 52 -0.26 2.37 9.92
CA THR A 52 -1.71 2.56 9.85
C THR A 52 -2.09 3.70 10.81
N LEU A 53 -2.75 4.73 10.31
CA LEU A 53 -2.93 5.98 11.05
C LEU A 53 -4.18 5.99 11.94
N SER A 54 -5.24 5.25 11.58
CA SER A 54 -6.48 5.19 12.37
C SER A 54 -6.86 3.75 12.68
N SER A 55 -7.12 3.51 13.94
CA SER A 55 -7.57 2.19 14.43
C SER A 55 -8.42 2.31 15.69
N ASP A 56 -9.09 1.21 16.01
CA ASP A 56 -9.63 0.87 17.32
C ASP A 56 -9.00 -0.47 17.78
N PRO A 57 -9.26 -0.94 19.00
CA PRO A 57 -8.63 -2.17 19.49
C PRO A 57 -8.90 -3.42 18.64
N GLN A 58 -10.08 -3.55 18.05
CA GLN A 58 -10.42 -4.68 17.17
C GLN A 58 -9.64 -4.56 15.85
N ARG A 59 -9.70 -3.40 15.20
CA ARG A 59 -9.05 -3.17 13.91
C ARG A 59 -7.53 -3.16 14.03
N GLU A 60 -6.97 -2.72 15.16
CA GLU A 60 -5.54 -2.84 15.44
C GLU A 60 -5.11 -4.32 15.46
N ALA A 61 -5.87 -5.19 16.12
CA ALA A 61 -5.57 -6.63 16.14
C ALA A 61 -5.64 -7.25 14.74
N GLU A 62 -6.63 -6.85 13.92
CA GLU A 62 -6.77 -7.28 12.53
C GLU A 62 -5.57 -6.87 11.67
N THR A 63 -5.15 -5.59 11.75
CA THR A 63 -3.98 -5.07 11.02
C THR A 63 -2.69 -5.76 11.47
N ARG A 64 -2.49 -5.97 12.77
CA ARG A 64 -1.30 -6.67 13.26
C ARG A 64 -1.24 -8.11 12.76
N ALA A 65 -2.36 -8.84 12.79
CA ALA A 65 -2.44 -10.19 12.23
C ALA A 65 -2.12 -10.19 10.72
N ALA A 66 -2.69 -9.26 9.95
CA ALA A 66 -2.44 -9.15 8.52
C ALA A 66 -0.98 -8.78 8.21
N SER A 67 -0.40 -7.81 8.92
CA SER A 67 1.00 -7.43 8.76
C SER A 67 1.95 -8.58 9.14
N ASP A 68 1.66 -9.32 10.20
CA ASP A 68 2.43 -10.52 10.57
C ASP A 68 2.36 -11.60 9.50
N HIS A 69 1.21 -11.78 8.86
CA HIS A 69 1.05 -12.72 7.76
C HIS A 69 1.88 -12.33 6.52
N LEU A 70 1.93 -11.04 6.20
CA LEU A 70 2.66 -10.53 5.04
C LEU A 70 4.16 -10.39 5.29
N LEU A 71 4.55 -9.93 6.47
CA LEU A 71 5.94 -9.58 6.81
C LEU A 71 6.60 -10.58 7.75
N GLY A 72 5.95 -11.70 8.11
CA GLY A 72 6.41 -12.64 9.13
C GLY A 72 7.80 -13.23 8.88
N THR A 73 8.25 -13.29 7.63
CA THR A 73 9.59 -13.78 7.24
C THR A 73 10.65 -12.68 7.19
N VAL A 74 10.26 -11.40 7.31
CA VAL A 74 11.15 -10.24 7.24
C VAL A 74 11.84 -10.03 8.59
N VAL A 75 13.18 -9.93 8.56
CA VAL A 75 13.98 -9.74 9.79
C VAL A 75 13.87 -8.30 10.33
N GLN A 76 13.85 -7.30 9.45
CA GLN A 76 13.76 -5.90 9.82
C GLN A 76 12.38 -5.35 9.47
N ARG A 77 11.46 -5.43 10.43
CA ARG A 77 10.09 -4.92 10.27
C ARG A 77 9.64 -4.12 11.48
N GLU A 78 8.93 -3.07 11.22
CA GLU A 78 8.32 -2.21 12.24
C GLU A 78 6.87 -1.94 11.85
N VAL A 79 5.94 -2.11 12.79
CA VAL A 79 4.50 -1.95 12.56
C VAL A 79 3.95 -0.95 13.56
N PHE A 80 3.59 0.21 13.06
CA PHE A 80 2.96 1.30 13.80
C PHE A 80 1.46 1.33 13.48
N VAL A 81 0.65 1.27 14.51
CA VAL A 81 -0.81 1.37 14.39
C VAL A 81 -1.28 2.46 15.32
N GLU A 82 -1.61 3.60 14.73
CA GLU A 82 -1.97 4.81 15.43
C GLU A 82 -3.48 4.91 15.66
N ARG A 83 -3.90 5.89 16.43
CA ARG A 83 -5.31 6.08 16.81
C ARG A 83 -5.82 7.48 16.49
N PHE A 84 -5.37 8.07 15.37
CA PHE A 84 -6.00 9.27 14.86
C PHE A 84 -7.48 9.00 14.58
N ARG A 85 -8.32 9.99 14.81
CA ARG A 85 -9.75 9.84 14.62
C ARG A 85 -10.10 9.70 13.13
N GLY A 86 -10.47 8.50 12.69
CA GLY A 86 -10.88 8.21 11.32
C GLY A 86 -12.07 9.07 10.88
N SER A 87 -12.13 9.38 9.60
CA SER A 87 -13.06 10.32 8.96
C SER A 87 -12.90 11.79 9.37
N TYR A 88 -11.87 12.12 10.15
CA TYR A 88 -11.61 13.49 10.64
C TYR A 88 -10.17 13.96 10.41
N PHE A 89 -9.40 13.30 9.57
CA PHE A 89 -8.01 13.67 9.31
C PHE A 89 -7.80 15.12 8.86
N PRO A 90 -8.70 15.75 8.07
CA PRO A 90 -8.59 17.17 7.77
C PRO A 90 -8.58 18.08 9.02
N ALA A 91 -9.27 17.68 10.10
CA ALA A 91 -9.28 18.41 11.36
C ALA A 91 -8.03 18.16 12.23
N SER A 92 -7.29 17.08 11.97
CA SER A 92 -6.06 16.68 12.66
C SER A 92 -4.81 16.85 11.77
N ALA A 93 -4.87 17.74 10.78
CA ALA A 93 -3.82 17.86 9.78
C ALA A 93 -2.45 18.26 10.37
N THR A 94 -2.43 19.05 11.44
CA THR A 94 -1.19 19.47 12.12
C THR A 94 -0.54 18.28 12.82
N GLU A 95 -1.29 17.55 13.64
CA GLU A 95 -0.78 16.39 14.38
C GLU A 95 -0.33 15.27 13.43
N LEU A 96 -1.10 15.04 12.36
CA LEU A 96 -0.69 14.13 11.30
C LEU A 96 0.59 14.60 10.61
N LYS A 97 0.73 15.89 10.33
CA LYS A 97 1.95 16.44 9.74
C LYS A 97 3.16 16.22 10.63
N ASP A 98 3.04 16.47 11.93
CA ASP A 98 4.12 16.22 12.89
C ASP A 98 4.50 14.73 12.93
N TYR A 99 3.51 13.85 12.88
CA TYR A 99 3.75 12.41 12.78
C TYR A 99 4.49 12.03 11.48
N PHE A 100 4.07 12.57 10.33
CA PHE A 100 4.76 12.33 9.06
C PHE A 100 6.20 12.85 9.06
N GLU A 101 6.48 13.99 9.70
CA GLU A 101 7.84 14.50 9.86
C GLU A 101 8.73 13.53 10.65
N SER A 102 8.16 12.86 11.66
CA SER A 102 8.89 11.85 12.42
C SER A 102 9.27 10.63 11.59
N LEU A 103 8.52 10.29 10.52
CA LEU A 103 8.82 9.15 9.67
C LEU A 103 10.04 9.37 8.77
N LYS A 104 10.53 10.60 8.62
CA LYS A 104 11.70 10.91 7.77
C LYS A 104 12.97 10.15 8.16
N HIS A 105 13.13 9.81 9.43
CA HIS A 105 14.33 9.10 9.90
C HIS A 105 14.46 7.68 9.31
N PHE A 106 13.39 7.12 8.72
CA PHE A 106 13.46 5.82 8.05
C PHE A 106 14.17 5.88 6.70
N GLU A 107 14.26 7.06 6.06
CA GLU A 107 14.90 7.25 4.74
C GLU A 107 14.44 6.20 3.71
N PRO A 108 13.13 6.11 3.41
CA PRO A 108 12.61 5.04 2.57
C PRO A 108 13.09 5.14 1.12
N ASP A 109 13.42 4.01 0.50
CA ASP A 109 13.69 3.94 -0.94
C ASP A 109 12.40 3.92 -1.76
N LEU A 110 11.34 3.34 -1.18
CA LEU A 110 10.01 3.25 -1.77
C LEU A 110 8.95 3.56 -0.72
N VAL A 111 8.00 4.42 -1.09
CA VAL A 111 6.80 4.69 -0.28
C VAL A 111 5.58 4.21 -1.05
N LEU A 112 4.73 3.39 -0.42
CA LEU A 112 3.41 3.03 -0.92
C LEU A 112 2.37 3.79 -0.10
N THR A 113 1.46 4.52 -0.76
CA THR A 113 0.48 5.40 -0.14
C THR A 113 -0.81 5.45 -0.96
N HIS A 114 -1.82 6.14 -0.47
CA HIS A 114 -3.10 6.33 -1.15
C HIS A 114 -2.99 7.12 -2.46
N PHE A 115 -3.95 6.91 -3.35
CA PHE A 115 -4.10 7.67 -4.57
C PHE A 115 -4.53 9.13 -4.30
N ARG A 116 -3.92 10.09 -4.99
CA ARG A 116 -4.16 11.54 -4.79
C ARG A 116 -5.58 12.00 -5.08
N HIS A 117 -6.29 11.32 -5.96
CA HIS A 117 -7.66 11.66 -6.34
C HIS A 117 -8.68 10.69 -5.73
N ASP A 118 -8.28 9.93 -4.73
CA ASP A 118 -9.20 9.18 -3.90
C ASP A 118 -10.22 10.14 -3.26
N LEU A 119 -11.50 9.81 -3.32
CA LEU A 119 -12.57 10.69 -2.81
C LEU A 119 -12.75 10.60 -1.29
N HIS A 120 -12.15 9.62 -0.62
CA HIS A 120 -12.13 9.61 0.84
C HIS A 120 -11.18 10.68 1.37
N GLN A 121 -11.70 11.57 2.21
CA GLN A 121 -10.95 12.73 2.70
C GLN A 121 -9.67 12.36 3.45
N ASP A 122 -9.70 11.28 4.26
CA ASP A 122 -8.52 10.84 5.02
C ASP A 122 -7.44 10.32 4.07
N HIS A 123 -7.81 9.59 3.01
CA HIS A 123 -6.87 9.10 1.99
C HIS A 123 -6.17 10.25 1.27
N ARG A 124 -6.91 11.32 0.92
CA ARG A 124 -6.32 12.51 0.29
C ARG A 124 -5.30 13.19 1.19
N ILE A 125 -5.62 13.38 2.48
CA ILE A 125 -4.70 13.98 3.45
C ILE A 125 -3.44 13.13 3.59
N VAL A 126 -3.58 11.81 3.70
CA VAL A 126 -2.44 10.90 3.78
C VAL A 126 -1.55 11.01 2.53
N ASN A 127 -2.14 11.04 1.34
CA ASN A 127 -1.39 11.25 0.11
C ASN A 127 -0.68 12.60 0.09
N GLU A 128 -1.38 13.68 0.44
CA GLU A 128 -0.83 15.04 0.45
C GLU A 128 0.36 15.14 1.41
N LEU A 129 0.24 14.62 2.63
CA LEU A 129 1.30 14.61 3.63
C LEU A 129 2.47 13.72 3.20
N THR A 130 2.21 12.57 2.55
CA THR A 130 3.25 11.72 1.99
C THR A 130 4.11 12.49 0.97
N TRP A 131 3.47 13.14 0.00
CA TRP A 131 4.20 13.93 -1.01
C TRP A 131 4.90 15.15 -0.42
N ASN A 132 4.31 15.76 0.57
CA ASN A 132 4.92 16.89 1.27
C ASN A 132 6.20 16.48 2.02
N THR A 133 6.20 15.29 2.60
CA THR A 133 7.29 14.78 3.45
C THR A 133 8.39 14.09 2.63
N PHE A 134 8.04 13.31 1.60
CA PHE A 134 8.94 12.44 0.84
C PHE A 134 9.15 12.88 -0.62
N ARG A 135 9.36 14.17 -0.88
CA ARG A 135 9.42 14.78 -2.23
C ARG A 135 10.46 14.17 -3.18
N ASN A 136 11.56 13.65 -2.65
CA ASN A 136 12.69 13.12 -3.40
C ASN A 136 12.77 11.58 -3.39
N HIS A 137 11.69 10.93 -2.96
CA HIS A 137 11.63 9.47 -2.86
C HIS A 137 10.80 8.89 -4.00
N ALA A 138 10.98 7.59 -4.27
CA ALA A 138 10.07 6.85 -5.12
C ALA A 138 8.74 6.64 -4.39
N ILE A 139 7.65 7.15 -4.95
CA ILE A 139 6.30 7.03 -4.36
C ILE A 139 5.38 6.39 -5.37
N LEU A 140 4.70 5.33 -4.96
CA LEU A 140 3.63 4.69 -5.70
C LEU A 140 2.32 4.83 -4.91
N GLU A 141 1.29 5.33 -5.58
CA GLU A 141 -0.01 5.55 -4.99
C GLU A 141 -0.93 4.39 -5.37
N TYR A 142 -1.45 3.66 -4.40
CA TYR A 142 -2.36 2.53 -4.63
C TYR A 142 -3.82 2.98 -4.63
N GLU A 143 -4.68 2.18 -5.26
CA GLU A 143 -6.13 2.40 -5.33
C GLU A 143 -6.89 1.49 -4.36
N ILE A 144 -8.02 1.99 -3.87
CA ILE A 144 -8.93 1.24 -2.98
C ILE A 144 -10.32 1.18 -3.64
N PRO A 145 -10.82 -0.01 -4.03
CA PRO A 145 -12.20 -0.16 -4.48
C PRO A 145 -13.15 0.05 -3.29
N LYS A 146 -14.10 0.96 -3.45
CA LYS A 146 -15.09 1.34 -2.44
C LYS A 146 -16.31 2.02 -3.08
N PHE A 147 -17.20 2.61 -2.28
CA PHE A 147 -18.44 3.24 -2.78
C PHE A 147 -18.24 4.50 -3.63
N ASP A 148 -17.10 5.16 -3.52
CA ASP A 148 -16.90 6.51 -4.07
C ASP A 148 -16.77 6.56 -5.60
N GLY A 149 -16.55 5.42 -6.26
CA GLY A 149 -16.46 5.35 -7.72
C GLY A 149 -15.29 6.16 -8.30
N ASP A 150 -14.17 6.18 -7.61
CA ASP A 150 -13.01 7.03 -7.86
C ASP A 150 -11.81 6.28 -8.48
N LEU A 151 -12.02 5.08 -8.98
CA LEU A 151 -11.00 4.36 -9.74
C LEU A 151 -10.69 5.13 -11.04
N ALA A 152 -9.39 5.34 -11.29
CA ALA A 152 -8.93 6.10 -12.45
C ALA A 152 -8.03 5.23 -13.37
N VAL A 153 -7.21 5.87 -14.19
CA VAL A 153 -6.29 5.19 -15.13
C VAL A 153 -4.89 5.15 -14.53
N PRO A 154 -4.47 4.02 -13.94
CA PRO A 154 -3.13 3.87 -13.39
C PRO A 154 -2.07 3.80 -14.49
N ASN A 155 -0.81 4.04 -14.13
CA ASN A 155 0.32 4.06 -15.05
C ASN A 155 1.50 3.16 -14.62
N VAL A 156 1.40 2.54 -13.46
CA VAL A 156 2.38 1.57 -12.95
C VAL A 156 1.65 0.30 -12.54
N TYR A 157 2.15 -0.85 -12.94
CA TYR A 157 1.50 -2.14 -12.71
C TYR A 157 2.48 -3.15 -12.15
N VAL A 158 2.02 -3.92 -11.18
CA VAL A 158 2.73 -5.06 -10.61
C VAL A 158 1.94 -6.32 -10.94
N GLY A 159 2.40 -7.09 -11.94
CA GLY A 159 1.78 -8.36 -12.29
C GLY A 159 1.89 -9.36 -11.14
N LEU A 160 0.80 -10.01 -10.80
CA LEU A 160 0.74 -11.03 -9.75
C LEU A 160 0.60 -12.42 -10.34
N THR A 161 0.97 -13.45 -9.57
CA THR A 161 0.52 -14.80 -9.84
C THR A 161 -0.92 -14.99 -9.35
N ARG A 162 -1.62 -16.00 -9.88
CA ARG A 162 -2.96 -16.34 -9.37
C ARG A 162 -2.94 -16.75 -7.90
N GLU A 163 -1.84 -17.37 -7.46
CA GLU A 163 -1.65 -17.76 -6.06
C GLU A 163 -1.48 -16.53 -5.16
N GLN A 164 -0.70 -15.52 -5.57
CA GLN A 164 -0.57 -14.28 -4.82
C GLN A 164 -1.91 -13.55 -4.68
N LEU A 165 -2.71 -13.49 -5.76
CA LEU A 165 -4.06 -12.92 -5.69
C LEU A 165 -4.98 -13.72 -4.75
N ARG A 166 -4.94 -15.06 -4.81
CA ARG A 166 -5.71 -15.91 -3.91
C ARG A 166 -5.34 -15.63 -2.45
N ARG A 167 -4.04 -15.64 -2.13
CA ARG A 167 -3.51 -15.33 -0.78
C ARG A 167 -3.92 -13.94 -0.29
N LYS A 168 -3.87 -12.93 -1.17
CA LYS A 168 -4.37 -11.57 -0.85
C LYS A 168 -5.84 -11.61 -0.45
N CYS A 169 -6.68 -12.26 -1.25
CA CYS A 169 -8.11 -12.35 -0.96
C CYS A 169 -8.40 -13.14 0.33
N ASP A 170 -7.68 -14.25 0.56
CA ASP A 170 -7.80 -15.04 1.77
C ASP A 170 -7.42 -14.19 2.99
N LEU A 171 -6.30 -13.51 2.95
CA LEU A 171 -5.82 -12.59 3.99
C LEU A 171 -6.88 -11.54 4.35
N LEU A 172 -7.43 -10.86 3.34
CA LEU A 172 -8.44 -9.82 3.56
C LEU A 172 -9.69 -10.36 4.26
N LEU A 173 -10.22 -11.49 3.79
CA LEU A 173 -11.44 -12.07 4.33
C LEU A 173 -11.25 -12.74 5.70
N GLU A 174 -10.07 -13.27 5.98
CA GLU A 174 -9.75 -13.93 7.24
C GLU A 174 -9.36 -12.94 8.34
N CYS A 175 -8.59 -11.90 8.02
CA CYS A 175 -8.08 -10.96 9.00
C CYS A 175 -9.07 -9.83 9.33
N PHE A 176 -9.89 -9.38 8.37
CA PHE A 176 -10.74 -8.18 8.55
C PHE A 176 -12.22 -8.51 8.72
N ALA A 177 -12.54 -9.28 9.74
CA ALA A 177 -13.92 -9.62 10.07
C ALA A 177 -14.81 -8.38 10.33
N SER A 178 -14.22 -7.29 10.85
CA SER A 178 -14.92 -6.01 11.06
C SER A 178 -15.47 -5.40 9.75
N GLN A 179 -14.93 -5.80 8.59
CA GLN A 179 -15.32 -5.28 7.28
C GLN A 179 -16.35 -6.17 6.56
N SER A 180 -16.66 -7.33 7.06
CA SER A 180 -17.53 -8.35 6.42
C SER A 180 -18.94 -7.88 6.09
N THR A 181 -19.44 -6.83 6.77
CA THR A 181 -20.77 -6.26 6.51
C THR A 181 -20.81 -5.28 5.32
N LYS A 182 -19.64 -4.88 4.79
CA LYS A 182 -19.56 -3.98 3.65
C LYS A 182 -19.79 -4.77 2.35
N PRO A 183 -20.78 -4.42 1.52
CA PRO A 183 -21.12 -5.22 0.33
C PRO A 183 -20.03 -5.24 -0.73
N TRP A 184 -19.10 -4.29 -0.72
CA TRP A 184 -17.96 -4.25 -1.63
C TRP A 184 -16.73 -5.01 -1.10
N PHE A 185 -16.68 -5.34 0.20
CA PHE A 185 -15.55 -6.07 0.80
C PHE A 185 -15.70 -7.57 0.54
N THR A 186 -15.54 -7.94 -0.71
CA THR A 186 -15.75 -9.32 -1.18
C THR A 186 -14.59 -9.80 -2.04
N ARG A 187 -14.42 -11.11 -2.08
CA ARG A 187 -13.45 -11.76 -2.97
C ARG A 187 -13.64 -11.33 -4.43
N ASP A 188 -14.88 -11.28 -4.87
CA ASP A 188 -15.21 -10.95 -6.27
C ASP A 188 -14.76 -9.53 -6.61
N THR A 189 -14.95 -8.56 -5.72
CA THR A 189 -14.49 -7.18 -5.91
C THR A 189 -12.98 -7.11 -6.09
N PHE A 190 -12.23 -7.76 -5.21
CA PHE A 190 -10.76 -7.74 -5.27
C PHE A 190 -10.22 -8.48 -6.49
N GLN A 191 -10.83 -9.60 -6.84
CA GLN A 191 -10.46 -10.36 -8.03
C GLN A 191 -10.81 -9.62 -9.33
N ALA A 192 -11.98 -8.97 -9.39
CA ALA A 192 -12.41 -8.21 -10.56
C ALA A 192 -11.45 -7.05 -10.85
N LEU A 193 -11.08 -6.27 -9.82
CA LEU A 193 -10.13 -5.18 -9.99
C LEU A 193 -8.76 -5.70 -10.46
N ALA A 194 -8.21 -6.71 -9.79
CA ALA A 194 -6.92 -7.29 -10.16
C ALA A 194 -6.95 -7.87 -11.58
N ARG A 195 -8.09 -8.42 -12.03
CA ARG A 195 -8.28 -8.92 -13.39
C ARG A 195 -8.27 -7.80 -14.41
N LEU A 196 -9.00 -6.70 -14.17
CA LEU A 196 -9.00 -5.53 -15.04
C LEU A 196 -7.57 -4.98 -15.21
N ARG A 197 -6.86 -4.77 -14.12
CA ARG A 197 -5.49 -4.26 -14.12
C ARG A 197 -4.52 -5.23 -14.79
N GLY A 198 -4.76 -6.54 -14.66
CA GLY A 198 -3.99 -7.57 -15.36
C GLY A 198 -4.18 -7.54 -16.88
N VAL A 199 -5.39 -7.23 -17.36
CA VAL A 199 -5.68 -7.04 -18.79
C VAL A 199 -5.00 -5.80 -19.32
N GLU A 200 -5.11 -4.66 -18.62
CA GLU A 200 -4.51 -3.38 -19.01
C GLU A 200 -3.00 -3.48 -19.23
N CYS A 201 -2.29 -4.21 -18.37
CA CYS A 201 -0.84 -4.34 -18.46
C CYS A 201 -0.36 -5.62 -19.17
N ASN A 202 -1.27 -6.41 -19.71
CA ASN A 202 -0.95 -7.71 -20.32
C ASN A 202 -0.11 -8.60 -19.39
N ALA A 203 -0.53 -8.71 -18.11
CA ALA A 203 0.19 -9.48 -17.11
C ALA A 203 0.23 -10.98 -17.50
N PRO A 204 1.37 -11.70 -17.29
CA PRO A 204 1.51 -13.11 -17.70
C PRO A 204 0.43 -14.04 -17.13
N HIS A 205 -0.02 -13.77 -15.90
CA HIS A 205 -1.07 -14.55 -15.24
C HIS A 205 -2.46 -13.89 -15.32
N GLY A 206 -2.56 -12.76 -16.06
CA GLY A 206 -3.79 -12.01 -16.29
C GLY A 206 -4.34 -11.28 -15.07
N VAL A 207 -3.53 -11.07 -14.04
CA VAL A 207 -3.90 -10.34 -12.82
C VAL A 207 -2.74 -9.43 -12.37
N ALA A 208 -3.07 -8.24 -11.86
CA ALA A 208 -2.10 -7.27 -11.39
C ALA A 208 -2.69 -6.39 -10.28
N GLU A 209 -1.84 -5.77 -9.50
CA GLU A 209 -2.12 -4.54 -8.75
C GLU A 209 -1.63 -3.36 -9.57
N ALA A 210 -2.27 -2.20 -9.38
CA ALA A 210 -1.94 -1.01 -10.12
C ALA A 210 -1.75 0.20 -9.21
N PHE A 211 -0.90 1.10 -9.69
CA PHE A 211 -0.45 2.28 -8.96
C PHE A 211 -0.38 3.49 -9.87
N TYR A 212 -0.27 4.65 -9.25
CA TYR A 212 0.01 5.91 -9.92
C TYR A 212 1.39 6.41 -9.50
N GLY A 213 2.30 6.51 -10.47
CA GLY A 213 3.61 7.11 -10.30
C GLY A 213 3.62 8.51 -10.90
N ARG A 214 4.00 9.53 -10.13
CA ARG A 214 4.02 10.92 -10.61
C ARG A 214 5.34 11.32 -11.26
N LYS A 215 6.45 10.83 -10.71
CA LYS A 215 7.80 11.22 -11.12
C LYS A 215 8.66 9.99 -11.26
N ILE A 216 9.23 9.82 -12.43
CA ILE A 216 10.23 8.78 -12.72
C ILE A 216 11.40 9.44 -13.39
N VAL A 217 12.60 9.21 -12.87
CA VAL A 217 13.86 9.67 -13.51
C VAL A 217 14.46 8.47 -14.22
N LEU A 218 14.70 8.65 -15.52
CA LEU A 218 15.39 7.65 -16.34
C LEU A 218 16.89 7.93 -16.31
N GLY A 219 17.67 7.01 -15.77
CA GLY A 219 19.13 6.99 -15.96
C GLY A 219 19.44 6.38 -17.35
N LEU A 220 19.92 7.21 -18.26
CA LEU A 220 20.35 6.80 -19.60
C LEU A 220 21.85 6.89 -19.70
#